data_7d2a2c154d82a7cb486c26163723ac4c
#
_entry.id   7d2a2c154d82a7cb486c26163723ac4c
#
_cell.length_a   1.000
_cell.length_b   1.000
_cell.length_c   1.000
_cell.angle_alpha   90.00
_cell.angle_beta   90.00
_cell.angle_gamma   90.00
#
_symmetry.space_group_name_H-M   'P 1'
#
loop_
_entity.id
_entity.type
_entity.pdbx_description
1 polymer ?
#
loop_
_entity_poly.entity_id
_entity_poly.type
_entity_poly.pdbx_seq_one_letter_code
_entity_poly.pdbx_strand_id
1 'polypeptide(L)'
;TVTLSTFRDAFRTMNRNDHFTWEGLAVLFDDLTQYEEDCGQELELDVIAICCDFYEYTLEEANRDYSWDFETLDELAEHLHNETHVCGTTDKTVIFQCF
;
A
#
# COMPACT_ATOMS: atom_id res chain seq x y z
N THR A 1 18.52 -5.16 8.97
CA THR A 1 17.24 -5.76 8.51
C THR A 1 16.05 -4.96 9.04
N VAL A 2 15.14 -4.60 8.17
CA VAL A 2 13.91 -3.87 8.54
C VAL A 2 12.87 -4.89 8.99
N THR A 3 12.28 -4.66 10.17
CA THR A 3 11.15 -5.46 10.66
C THR A 3 9.86 -4.66 10.48
N LEU A 4 8.71 -5.33 10.59
CA LEU A 4 7.42 -4.65 10.52
C LEU A 4 7.29 -3.55 11.59
N SER A 5 7.76 -3.83 12.80
CA SER A 5 7.75 -2.85 13.88
C SER A 5 8.60 -1.62 13.53
N THR A 6 9.80 -1.82 13.01
CA THR A 6 10.67 -0.74 12.56
C THR A 6 10.03 0.05 11.41
N PHE A 7 9.39 -0.65 10.47
CA PHE A 7 8.71 -0.06 9.33
C PHE A 7 7.57 0.86 9.81
N ARG A 8 6.73 0.39 10.72
CA ARG A 8 5.64 1.18 11.29
C ARG A 8 6.15 2.38 12.07
N ASP A 9 7.22 2.19 12.85
CA ASP A 9 7.82 3.27 13.63
C ASP A 9 8.39 4.37 12.75
N ALA A 10 8.96 4.02 11.60
CA ALA A 10 9.50 4.99 10.66
C ALA A 10 8.38 5.91 10.13
N PHE A 11 7.22 5.37 9.81
CA PHE A 11 6.08 6.18 9.36
C PHE A 11 5.58 7.12 10.45
N ARG A 12 5.53 6.63 11.69
CA ARG A 12 5.12 7.46 12.83
C ARG A 12 6.13 8.57 13.09
N THR A 13 7.43 8.26 13.05
CA THR A 13 8.50 9.22 13.29
C THR A 13 8.49 10.35 12.25
N MET A 14 8.13 10.04 11.01
CA MET A 14 8.06 11.00 9.91
C MET A 14 6.70 11.70 9.83
N ASN A 15 5.81 11.50 10.79
CA ASN A 15 4.44 12.02 10.79
C ASN A 15 3.62 11.56 9.58
N ARG A 16 3.86 10.34 9.11
CA ARG A 16 3.16 9.75 7.99
C ARG A 16 2.24 8.60 8.39
N ASN A 17 1.96 8.46 9.68
CA ASN A 17 1.13 7.38 10.19
C ASN A 17 -0.35 7.49 9.77
N ASP A 18 -0.77 8.63 9.23
CA ASP A 18 -2.12 8.81 8.69
C ASP A 18 -2.24 8.39 7.22
N HIS A 19 -1.12 8.18 6.54
CA HIS A 19 -1.10 7.81 5.11
C HIS A 19 -1.57 6.38 4.88
N PHE A 20 -1.23 5.48 5.80
CA PHE A 20 -1.62 4.07 5.76
C PHE A 20 -2.20 3.67 7.10
N THR A 21 -3.18 2.75 7.08
CA THR A 21 -3.70 2.15 8.31
C THR A 21 -2.67 1.18 8.89
N TRP A 22 -2.88 0.77 10.14
CA TRP A 22 -2.03 -0.22 10.79
C TRP A 22 -1.96 -1.52 9.99
N GLU A 23 -3.11 -2.00 9.53
CA GLU A 23 -3.21 -3.20 8.70
C GLU A 23 -2.60 -2.97 7.32
N GLY A 24 -2.84 -1.78 6.74
CA GLY A 24 -2.29 -1.41 5.45
C GLY A 24 -0.77 -1.43 5.43
N LEU A 25 -0.14 -0.97 6.51
CA LEU A 25 1.32 -1.00 6.64
C LEU A 25 1.83 -2.44 6.64
N ALA A 26 1.12 -3.36 7.28
CA ALA A 26 1.51 -4.78 7.28
C ALA A 26 1.44 -5.37 5.87
N VAL A 27 0.38 -5.05 5.12
CA VAL A 27 0.22 -5.51 3.73
C VAL A 27 1.35 -4.95 2.85
N LEU A 28 1.62 -3.67 2.97
CA LEU A 28 2.67 -3.01 2.20
C LEU A 28 4.04 -3.58 2.52
N PHE A 29 4.35 -3.76 3.79
CA PHE A 29 5.63 -4.32 4.23
C PHE A 29 5.84 -5.72 3.68
N ASP A 30 4.81 -6.55 3.74
CA ASP A 30 4.84 -7.92 3.25
C ASP A 30 5.15 -7.96 1.74
N ASP A 31 4.50 -7.08 0.98
CA ASP A 31 4.73 -6.96 -0.47
C ASP A 31 6.15 -6.48 -0.78
N LEU A 32 6.63 -5.46 -0.07
CA LEU A 32 7.99 -4.94 -0.29
C LEU A 32 9.05 -5.96 0.09
N THR A 33 8.82 -6.74 1.14
CA THR A 33 9.72 -7.81 1.56
C THR A 33 9.79 -8.91 0.50
N GLN A 34 8.65 -9.25 -0.09
CA GLN A 34 8.59 -10.23 -1.16
C GLN A 34 9.35 -9.74 -2.38
N TYR A 35 9.24 -8.46 -2.72
CA TYR A 35 9.99 -7.85 -3.82
C TYR A 35 11.49 -7.93 -3.57
N GLU A 36 11.92 -7.65 -2.33
CA GLU A 36 13.32 -7.75 -1.93
C GLU A 36 13.86 -9.17 -2.16
N GLU A 37 13.09 -10.18 -1.75
CA GLU A 37 13.47 -11.59 -1.95
C GLU A 37 13.56 -11.95 -3.43
N ASP A 38 12.59 -11.49 -4.22
CA ASP A 38 12.53 -11.81 -5.64
C ASP A 38 13.66 -11.16 -6.44
N CYS A 39 14.05 -9.93 -6.05
CA CYS A 39 15.08 -9.18 -6.76
C CYS A 39 16.47 -9.39 -6.18
N GLY A 40 16.57 -9.99 -5.01
CA GLY A 40 17.86 -10.19 -4.34
C GLY A 40 18.50 -8.89 -3.87
N GLN A 41 17.72 -7.84 -3.70
CA GLN A 41 18.18 -6.53 -3.22
C GLN A 41 17.61 -6.24 -1.84
N GLU A 42 18.40 -5.58 -1.01
CA GLU A 42 17.96 -5.20 0.31
C GLU A 42 16.95 -4.06 0.25
N LEU A 43 15.88 -4.16 1.06
CA LEU A 43 14.85 -3.13 1.12
C LEU A 43 15.42 -1.83 1.69
N GLU A 44 15.28 -0.76 0.94
CA GLU A 44 15.62 0.58 1.38
C GLU A 44 14.39 1.23 2.02
N LEU A 45 14.50 1.61 3.29
CA LEU A 45 13.40 2.21 4.02
C LEU A 45 13.38 3.72 3.77
N ASP A 46 12.63 4.14 2.76
CA ASP A 46 12.42 5.55 2.43
C ASP A 46 10.93 5.85 2.53
N VAL A 47 10.52 6.37 3.69
CA VAL A 47 9.12 6.64 3.98
C VAL A 47 8.51 7.62 2.97
N ILE A 48 9.24 8.66 2.61
CA ILE A 48 8.73 9.68 1.68
C ILE A 48 8.51 9.09 0.29
N ALA A 49 9.47 8.32 -0.21
CA ALA A 49 9.33 7.66 -1.51
C ALA A 49 8.17 6.67 -1.51
N ILE A 50 8.02 5.89 -0.44
CA ILE A 50 6.92 4.94 -0.31
C ILE A 50 5.57 5.65 -0.30
N CYS A 51 5.45 6.76 0.42
CA CYS A 51 4.21 7.55 0.46
C CYS A 51 3.88 8.17 -0.90
N CYS A 52 4.89 8.48 -1.72
CA CYS A 52 4.68 9.00 -3.07
C CYS A 52 4.30 7.92 -4.07
N ASP A 53 4.78 6.69 -3.87
CA ASP A 53 4.62 5.60 -4.82
C ASP A 53 3.41 4.72 -4.54
N PHE A 54 2.94 4.67 -3.31
CA PHE A 54 1.87 3.74 -2.91
C PHE A 54 0.75 4.48 -2.18
N TYR A 55 -0.49 4.00 -2.41
CA TYR A 55 -1.68 4.54 -1.76
C TYR A 55 -2.50 3.42 -1.14
N GLU A 56 -3.23 3.78 -0.10
CA GLU A 56 -4.24 2.93 0.51
C GLU A 56 -5.58 3.66 0.43
N TYR A 57 -6.55 3.07 -0.28
CA TYR A 57 -7.87 3.67 -0.48
C TYR A 57 -8.97 2.72 -0.04
N THR A 58 -10.04 3.29 0.52
CA THR A 58 -11.30 2.57 0.66
C THR A 58 -12.01 2.56 -0.68
N LEU A 59 -13.04 1.70 -0.81
CA LEU A 59 -13.85 1.66 -2.02
C LEU A 59 -14.46 3.02 -2.33
N GLU A 60 -14.99 3.69 -1.31
CA GLU A 60 -15.61 5.01 -1.47
C GLU A 60 -14.61 6.07 -1.95
N GLU A 61 -13.42 6.08 -1.35
CA GLU A 61 -12.37 7.02 -1.72
C GLU A 61 -11.93 6.84 -3.17
N ALA A 62 -11.73 5.59 -3.58
CA ALA A 62 -11.30 5.29 -4.95
C ALA A 62 -12.37 5.67 -5.96
N ASN A 63 -13.63 5.34 -5.69
CA ASN A 63 -14.73 5.70 -6.58
C ASN A 63 -14.85 7.22 -6.73
N ARG A 64 -14.67 7.94 -5.64
CA ARG A 64 -14.73 9.41 -5.66
C ARG A 64 -13.57 10.02 -6.43
N ASP A 65 -12.34 9.58 -6.14
CA ASP A 65 -11.13 10.19 -6.69
C ASP A 65 -10.92 9.88 -8.17
N TYR A 66 -11.33 8.68 -8.60
CA TYR A 66 -11.15 8.23 -9.98
C TYR A 66 -12.45 8.25 -10.79
N SER A 67 -13.53 8.70 -10.19
CA SER A 67 -14.87 8.73 -10.84
C SER A 67 -15.32 7.34 -11.28
N TRP A 68 -15.01 6.33 -10.50
CA TRP A 68 -15.43 4.95 -10.73
C TRP A 68 -16.71 4.64 -9.96
N ASP A 69 -17.30 3.50 -10.25
CA ASP A 69 -18.57 3.07 -9.68
C ASP A 69 -18.55 1.57 -9.34
N PHE A 70 -17.50 1.14 -8.66
CA PHE A 70 -17.40 -0.24 -8.20
C PHE A 70 -18.28 -0.47 -6.99
N GLU A 71 -18.91 -1.64 -6.93
CA GLU A 71 -19.79 -2.00 -5.83
C GLU A 71 -19.09 -2.72 -4.68
N THR A 72 -17.97 -3.40 -4.98
CA THR A 72 -17.22 -4.14 -3.97
C THR A 72 -15.74 -3.80 -4.05
N LEU A 73 -15.05 -4.02 -2.93
CA LEU A 73 -13.60 -3.82 -2.88
C LEU A 73 -12.88 -4.81 -3.80
N ASP A 74 -13.41 -6.03 -3.93
CA ASP A 74 -12.82 -7.05 -4.80
C ASP A 74 -12.83 -6.61 -6.26
N GLU A 75 -13.93 -5.99 -6.71
CA GLU A 75 -14.02 -5.45 -8.07
C GLU A 75 -12.98 -4.34 -8.29
N LEU A 76 -12.84 -3.46 -7.31
CA LEU A 76 -11.86 -2.39 -7.36
C LEU A 76 -10.44 -2.95 -7.43
N ALA A 77 -10.12 -3.91 -6.58
CA ALA A 77 -8.78 -4.52 -6.54
C ALA A 77 -8.47 -5.22 -7.86
N GLU A 78 -9.43 -5.93 -8.44
CA GLU A 78 -9.26 -6.61 -9.72
C GLU A 78 -8.98 -5.61 -10.85
N HIS A 79 -9.70 -4.50 -10.86
CA HIS A 79 -9.45 -3.44 -11.84
C HIS A 79 -8.04 -2.86 -11.67
N LEU A 80 -7.64 -2.60 -10.43
CA LEU A 80 -6.30 -2.05 -10.15
C LEU A 80 -5.19 -3.01 -10.55
N HIS A 81 -5.40 -4.33 -10.41
CA HIS A 81 -4.42 -5.32 -10.86
C HIS A 81 -4.13 -5.20 -12.38
N ASN A 82 -5.11 -4.77 -13.15
CA ASN A 82 -4.93 -4.58 -14.59
C ASN A 82 -4.23 -3.26 -14.93
N GLU A 83 -4.25 -2.29 -14.02
CA GLU A 83 -3.70 -0.96 -14.26
C GLU A 83 -2.33 -0.77 -13.61
N THR A 84 -2.08 -1.40 -12.47
CA THR A 84 -0.87 -1.19 -11.68
C THR A 84 -0.60 -2.39 -10.79
N HIS A 85 0.49 -2.31 -10.01
CA HIS A 85 0.80 -3.32 -9.02
C HIS A 85 -0.06 -3.11 -7.77
N VAL A 86 -0.78 -4.14 -7.36
CA VAL A 86 -1.57 -4.13 -6.12
C VAL A 86 -0.80 -4.91 -5.06
N CYS A 87 -0.47 -4.23 -3.97
CA CYS A 87 0.25 -4.87 -2.85
C CYS A 87 -0.63 -5.86 -2.11
N GLY A 88 -1.91 -5.55 -1.96
CA GLY A 88 -2.87 -6.39 -1.29
C GLY A 88 -4.06 -5.59 -0.80
N THR A 89 -4.91 -6.24 -0.01
CA THR A 89 -6.10 -5.61 0.55
C THR A 89 -6.20 -5.89 2.05
N THR A 90 -6.87 -4.97 2.75
CA THR A 90 -7.34 -5.20 4.13
C THR A 90 -8.83 -5.46 4.07
N ASP A 91 -9.50 -5.50 5.23
CA ASP A 91 -10.95 -5.69 5.27
C ASP A 91 -11.73 -4.57 4.57
N LYS A 92 -11.14 -3.37 4.50
CA LYS A 92 -11.85 -2.18 4.02
C LYS A 92 -11.10 -1.40 2.95
N THR A 93 -9.82 -1.70 2.72
CA THR A 93 -8.97 -0.90 1.85
C THR A 93 -8.18 -1.76 0.88
N VAL A 94 -7.66 -1.11 -0.16
CA VAL A 94 -6.70 -1.69 -1.10
C VAL A 94 -5.44 -0.85 -1.09
N ILE A 95 -4.29 -1.51 -1.11
CA ILE A 95 -2.98 -0.86 -1.17
C ILE A 95 -2.38 -1.13 -2.54
N PHE A 96 -2.04 -0.08 -3.27
CA PHE A 96 -1.58 -0.21 -4.64
C PHE A 96 -0.54 0.84 -4.98
N GLN A 97 0.23 0.55 -6.03
CA GLN A 97 1.22 1.50 -6.55
C GLN A 97 0.55 2.58 -7.38
N CYS A 98 0.99 3.81 -7.23
CA CYS A 98 0.50 4.95 -8.00
C CYS A 98 0.70 4.71 -9.51
N PHE A 99 -0.27 5.07 -10.31
CA PHE A 99 -0.21 4.88 -11.76
C PHE A 99 -0.72 6.11 -12.53
#